data_9293247792e29f7564dc34f82e0e7c1e
#
_entry.id   9293247792e29f7564dc34f82e0e7c1e
#
_cell.length_a   1.000
_cell.length_b   1.000
_cell.length_c   1.000
_cell.angle_alpha   90.00
_cell.angle_beta   90.00
_cell.angle_gamma   90.00
#
_symmetry.space_group_name_H-M   'P 1'
#
loop_
_entity.id
_entity.type
_entity.pdbx_description
1 polymer ?
#
loop_
_entity_poly.entity_id
_entity_poly.type
_entity_poly.pdbx_seq_one_letter_code
_entity_poly.pdbx_strand_id
1 'polypeptide(L)'
;RNSYNKMEWSQDFTQGVFLEYGVFFDLLATFIENILNLKNFHDIYHLKHFLNFFVFYISSVVFFYLIKNRFKSNILGFIAVLFYISSPRIFAESFYNCKDIIFMSFIVFSLFFGLKILKSFKIKNIILFALFSALATSIRSMGVFTILLVLSFLIIENLEQKKKLVKKNI
;
A
#
# COMPACT_ATOMS: atom_id res chain seq x y z
N ARG A 1 23.05 -11.89 -33.04
CA ARG A 1 21.69 -11.24 -32.91
C ARG A 1 21.26 -11.04 -31.45
N ASN A 2 21.99 -11.58 -30.43
CA ASN A 2 21.60 -11.51 -29.00
C ASN A 2 22.35 -10.46 -28.19
N SER A 3 23.27 -9.68 -28.74
CA SER A 3 24.03 -8.67 -28.03
C SER A 3 23.33 -7.30 -27.99
N TYR A 4 22.48 -7.00 -28.96
CA TYR A 4 21.77 -5.71 -29.02
C TYR A 4 20.74 -5.54 -27.87
N ASN A 5 20.01 -6.59 -27.54
CA ASN A 5 18.97 -6.51 -26.50
C ASN A 5 19.54 -6.28 -25.08
N LYS A 6 20.77 -6.72 -24.80
CA LYS A 6 21.41 -6.49 -23.49
C LYS A 6 21.88 -5.05 -23.28
N MET A 7 22.26 -4.35 -24.35
CA MET A 7 22.74 -2.96 -24.28
C MET A 7 21.60 -1.95 -24.11
N GLU A 8 20.47 -2.14 -24.76
CA GLU A 8 19.31 -1.26 -24.63
C GLU A 8 18.74 -1.29 -23.20
N TRP A 9 18.61 -2.46 -22.60
CA TRP A 9 18.14 -2.59 -21.21
C TRP A 9 19.10 -1.98 -20.19
N SER A 10 20.39 -2.00 -20.43
CA SER A 10 21.36 -1.38 -19.53
C SER A 10 21.40 0.14 -19.64
N GLN A 11 21.03 0.71 -20.78
CA GLN A 11 20.96 2.18 -20.97
C GLN A 11 19.69 2.76 -20.34
N ASP A 12 18.56 2.05 -20.37
CA ASP A 12 17.34 2.48 -19.70
C ASP A 12 17.50 2.50 -18.17
N PHE A 13 18.33 1.62 -17.59
CA PHE A 13 18.67 1.66 -16.16
C PHE A 13 19.54 2.87 -15.77
N THR A 14 20.27 3.48 -16.68
CA THR A 14 21.15 4.61 -16.43
C THR A 14 20.53 5.98 -16.74
N GLN A 15 19.40 6.03 -17.46
CA GLN A 15 18.76 7.29 -17.87
C GLN A 15 17.59 7.71 -16.97
N GLY A 16 17.78 7.79 -15.66
CA GLY A 16 16.97 8.64 -14.78
C GLY A 16 15.47 8.35 -14.62
N VAL A 17 14.85 7.58 -15.52
CA VAL A 17 13.41 7.28 -15.50
C VAL A 17 13.01 6.41 -14.29
N PHE A 18 13.96 5.67 -13.73
CA PHE A 18 13.71 4.81 -12.57
C PHE A 18 13.95 5.49 -11.22
N LEU A 19 14.54 6.68 -11.17
CA LEU A 19 14.80 7.41 -9.93
C LEU A 19 13.55 8.01 -9.28
N GLU A 20 12.46 8.15 -10.03
CA GLU A 20 11.19 8.70 -9.53
C GLU A 20 10.32 7.67 -8.77
N TYR A 21 10.60 6.37 -8.94
CA TYR A 21 9.84 5.28 -8.35
C TYR A 21 10.70 4.39 -7.47
N GLY A 22 10.22 4.12 -6.26
CA GLY A 22 10.93 3.24 -5.33
C GLY A 22 11.06 1.82 -5.84
N VAL A 23 12.20 1.21 -5.55
CA VAL A 23 12.60 -0.13 -6.01
C VAL A 23 12.12 -1.27 -5.09
N PHE A 24 11.34 -0.97 -4.04
CA PHE A 24 10.97 -1.95 -3.01
C PHE A 24 10.29 -3.21 -3.57
N PHE A 25 9.30 -3.02 -4.45
CA PHE A 25 8.57 -4.15 -5.03
C PHE A 25 9.48 -5.01 -5.92
N ASP A 26 10.33 -4.39 -6.72
CA ASP A 26 11.28 -5.09 -7.59
C ASP A 26 12.31 -5.87 -6.78
N LEU A 27 12.81 -5.31 -5.67
CA LEU A 27 13.71 -6.03 -4.75
C LEU A 27 13.04 -7.24 -4.12
N LEU A 28 11.78 -7.10 -3.69
CA LEU A 28 11.01 -8.20 -3.13
C LEU A 28 10.75 -9.29 -4.18
N ALA A 29 10.38 -8.91 -5.40
CA ALA A 29 10.18 -9.83 -6.50
C ALA A 29 11.48 -10.58 -6.82
N THR A 30 12.61 -9.86 -6.97
CA THR A 30 13.93 -10.46 -7.25
C THR A 30 14.38 -11.39 -6.13
N PHE A 31 14.08 -11.08 -4.87
CA PHE A 31 14.36 -11.97 -3.75
C PHE A 31 13.61 -13.30 -3.89
N ILE A 32 12.32 -13.25 -4.23
CA ILE A 32 11.49 -14.45 -4.45
C ILE A 32 11.94 -15.21 -5.70
N GLU A 33 12.28 -14.53 -6.79
CA GLU A 33 12.85 -15.11 -8.01
C GLU A 33 14.09 -15.96 -7.70
N ASN A 34 14.99 -15.43 -6.86
CA ASN A 34 16.21 -16.12 -6.47
C ASN A 34 15.92 -17.36 -5.59
N ILE A 35 14.95 -17.27 -4.67
CA ILE A 35 14.54 -18.42 -3.85
C ILE A 35 13.96 -19.54 -4.71
N LEU A 36 13.15 -19.17 -5.71
CA LEU A 36 12.50 -20.13 -6.61
C LEU A 36 13.41 -20.59 -7.76
N ASN A 37 14.64 -20.07 -7.87
CA ASN A 37 15.61 -20.34 -8.93
C ASN A 37 15.02 -20.15 -10.34
N LEU A 38 14.17 -19.12 -10.53
CA LEU A 38 13.56 -18.82 -11.82
C LEU A 38 14.62 -18.20 -12.75
N LYS A 39 14.78 -18.78 -13.94
CA LYS A 39 15.75 -18.31 -14.96
C LYS A 39 15.08 -17.84 -16.25
N ASN A 40 13.84 -18.22 -16.46
CA ASN A 40 13.09 -17.87 -17.66
C ASN A 40 12.39 -16.54 -17.48
N PHE A 41 12.51 -15.63 -18.44
CA PHE A 41 11.81 -14.34 -18.43
C PHE A 41 10.29 -14.49 -18.30
N HIS A 42 9.72 -15.50 -18.93
CA HIS A 42 8.30 -15.80 -18.86
C HIS A 42 7.83 -16.07 -17.42
N ASP A 43 8.56 -16.92 -16.70
CA ASP A 43 8.22 -17.30 -15.33
C ASP A 43 8.39 -16.11 -14.35
N ILE A 44 9.44 -15.31 -14.54
CA ILE A 44 9.70 -14.08 -13.78
C ILE A 44 8.55 -13.07 -14.00
N TYR A 45 8.12 -12.90 -15.25
CA TYR A 45 7.01 -12.03 -15.59
C TYR A 45 5.71 -12.46 -14.90
N HIS A 46 5.37 -13.74 -14.98
CA HIS A 46 4.19 -14.28 -14.31
C HIS A 46 4.26 -14.17 -12.79
N LEU A 47 5.43 -14.38 -12.18
CA LEU A 47 5.62 -14.17 -10.75
C LEU A 47 5.30 -12.73 -10.34
N LYS A 48 5.83 -11.73 -11.07
CA LYS A 48 5.56 -10.31 -10.76
C LYS A 48 4.08 -9.97 -10.88
N HIS A 49 3.39 -10.46 -11.90
CA HIS A 49 1.95 -10.29 -12.07
C HIS A 49 1.16 -10.94 -10.95
N PHE A 50 1.53 -12.17 -10.59
CA PHE A 50 0.91 -12.87 -9.47
C PHE A 50 1.10 -12.13 -8.14
N LEU A 51 2.32 -11.69 -7.82
CA LEU A 51 2.60 -10.93 -6.60
C LEU A 51 1.82 -9.61 -6.55
N ASN A 52 1.73 -8.90 -7.66
CA ASN A 52 0.96 -7.67 -7.76
C ASN A 52 -0.52 -7.91 -7.44
N PHE A 53 -1.12 -8.89 -8.13
CA PHE A 53 -2.51 -9.27 -7.90
C PHE A 53 -2.74 -9.77 -6.46
N PHE A 54 -1.81 -10.55 -5.91
CA PHE A 54 -1.92 -11.07 -4.55
C PHE A 54 -1.94 -9.97 -3.49
N VAL A 55 -1.06 -8.97 -3.62
CA VAL A 55 -1.05 -7.80 -2.73
C VAL A 55 -2.34 -7.00 -2.86
N PHE A 56 -2.84 -6.80 -4.08
CA PHE A 56 -4.14 -6.18 -4.32
C PHE A 56 -5.29 -6.94 -3.68
N TYR A 57 -5.31 -8.26 -3.81
CA TYR A 57 -6.33 -9.12 -3.19
C TYR A 57 -6.34 -8.94 -1.66
N ILE A 58 -5.17 -9.01 -1.01
CA ILE A 58 -5.07 -8.78 0.44
C ILE A 58 -5.56 -7.37 0.80
N SER A 59 -5.18 -6.36 0.01
CA SER A 59 -5.62 -4.99 0.26
C SER A 59 -7.15 -4.83 0.16
N SER A 60 -7.80 -5.55 -0.74
CA SER A 60 -9.26 -5.58 -0.88
C SER A 60 -9.94 -6.16 0.36
N VAL A 61 -9.38 -7.23 0.92
CA VAL A 61 -9.87 -7.82 2.19
C VAL A 61 -9.67 -6.84 3.35
N VAL A 62 -8.51 -6.19 3.44
CA VAL A 62 -8.25 -5.18 4.48
C VAL A 62 -9.16 -3.97 4.31
N PHE A 63 -9.44 -3.54 3.08
CA PHE A 63 -10.38 -2.46 2.78
C PHE A 63 -11.81 -2.80 3.25
N PHE A 64 -12.26 -4.05 3.05
CA PHE A 64 -13.51 -4.53 3.63
C PHE A 64 -13.54 -4.29 5.15
N TYR A 65 -12.53 -4.76 5.87
CA TYR A 65 -12.47 -4.60 7.32
C TYR A 65 -12.35 -3.13 7.75
N LEU A 66 -11.69 -2.29 6.98
CA LEU A 66 -11.57 -0.86 7.23
C LEU A 66 -12.96 -0.21 7.24
N ILE A 67 -13.74 -0.43 6.18
CA ILE A 67 -15.10 0.14 6.04
C ILE A 67 -16.06 -0.48 7.05
N LYS A 68 -16.07 -1.81 7.21
CA LYS A 68 -16.88 -2.52 8.20
C LYS A 68 -16.62 -1.95 9.62
N ASN A 69 -15.38 -1.77 10.01
CA ASN A 69 -15.04 -1.29 11.35
C ASN A 69 -15.37 0.19 11.55
N ARG A 70 -15.36 0.97 10.47
CA ARG A 70 -15.72 2.40 10.52
C ARG A 70 -17.22 2.61 10.62
N PHE A 71 -18.01 1.92 9.81
CA PHE A 71 -19.46 2.10 9.71
C PHE A 71 -20.26 1.03 10.48
N LYS A 72 -19.61 0.05 11.10
CA LYS A 72 -20.21 -1.06 11.84
C LYS A 72 -21.25 -1.84 11.01
N SER A 73 -21.03 -1.94 9.71
CA SER A 73 -21.92 -2.60 8.77
C SER A 73 -21.15 -3.51 7.81
N ASN A 74 -21.53 -4.79 7.76
CA ASN A 74 -20.97 -5.74 6.80
C ASN A 74 -21.41 -5.40 5.37
N ILE A 75 -22.65 -4.94 5.20
CA ILE A 75 -23.20 -4.60 3.90
C ILE A 75 -22.43 -3.45 3.26
N LEU A 76 -22.17 -2.37 4.02
CA LEU A 76 -21.38 -1.25 3.54
C LEU A 76 -19.94 -1.68 3.20
N GLY A 77 -19.34 -2.54 4.03
CA GLY A 77 -18.03 -3.12 3.72
C GLY A 77 -18.00 -3.87 2.40
N PHE A 78 -19.00 -4.71 2.16
CA PHE A 78 -19.13 -5.48 0.91
C PHE A 78 -19.36 -4.58 -0.31
N ILE A 79 -20.28 -3.64 -0.22
CA ILE A 79 -20.55 -2.67 -1.30
C ILE A 79 -19.28 -1.87 -1.64
N ALA A 80 -18.56 -1.39 -0.63
CA ALA A 80 -17.32 -0.63 -0.84
C ALA A 80 -16.26 -1.47 -1.58
N VAL A 81 -16.10 -2.74 -1.21
CA VAL A 81 -15.15 -3.63 -1.92
C VAL A 81 -15.63 -3.92 -3.35
N LEU A 82 -16.92 -4.09 -3.57
CA LEU A 82 -17.45 -4.24 -4.92
C LEU A 82 -17.09 -3.05 -5.79
N PHE A 83 -17.29 -1.81 -5.32
CA PHE A 83 -16.89 -0.62 -6.06
C PHE A 83 -15.37 -0.53 -6.27
N TYR A 84 -14.60 -0.92 -5.27
CA TYR A 84 -13.13 -0.92 -5.35
C TYR A 84 -12.63 -1.87 -6.44
N ILE A 85 -13.18 -3.10 -6.50
CA ILE A 85 -12.78 -4.12 -7.48
C ILE A 85 -13.43 -3.86 -8.85
N SER A 86 -14.68 -3.36 -8.89
CA SER A 86 -15.42 -3.13 -10.14
C SER A 86 -14.94 -1.92 -10.92
N SER A 87 -14.03 -1.09 -10.36
CA SER A 87 -13.39 -0.04 -11.13
C SER A 87 -12.56 -0.65 -12.26
N PRO A 88 -12.93 -0.44 -13.55
CA PRO A 88 -12.26 -1.13 -14.68
C PRO A 88 -10.75 -0.85 -14.70
N ARG A 89 -10.35 0.37 -14.36
CA ARG A 89 -8.95 0.77 -14.32
C ARG A 89 -8.20 0.04 -13.20
N ILE A 90 -8.72 0.05 -11.97
CA ILE A 90 -8.07 -0.61 -10.83
C ILE A 90 -7.97 -2.11 -11.08
N PHE A 91 -9.05 -2.73 -11.59
CA PHE A 91 -9.07 -4.15 -11.88
C PHE A 91 -8.05 -4.52 -12.96
N ALA A 92 -8.02 -3.80 -14.09
CA ALA A 92 -7.05 -4.07 -15.15
C ALA A 92 -5.60 -3.87 -14.66
N GLU A 93 -5.31 -2.75 -13.99
CA GLU A 93 -3.97 -2.44 -13.48
C GLU A 93 -3.52 -3.40 -12.37
N SER A 94 -4.44 -4.06 -11.64
CA SER A 94 -4.10 -5.00 -10.58
C SER A 94 -3.28 -6.21 -11.06
N PHE A 95 -3.30 -6.50 -12.35
CA PHE A 95 -2.53 -7.60 -12.92
C PHE A 95 -1.10 -7.19 -13.32
N TYR A 96 -0.85 -5.96 -13.73
CA TYR A 96 0.43 -5.57 -14.34
C TYR A 96 1.08 -4.31 -13.75
N ASN A 97 0.32 -3.41 -13.10
CA ASN A 97 0.89 -2.16 -12.59
C ASN A 97 1.48 -2.36 -11.19
N CYS A 98 2.72 -2.83 -11.16
CA CYS A 98 3.46 -3.12 -9.93
C CYS A 98 3.81 -1.87 -9.09
N LYS A 99 3.57 -0.67 -9.59
CA LYS A 99 3.87 0.59 -8.89
C LYS A 99 2.62 1.17 -8.25
N ASP A 100 1.61 1.48 -9.04
CA ASP A 100 0.43 2.18 -8.55
C ASP A 100 -0.46 1.31 -7.68
N ILE A 101 -0.65 0.05 -8.06
CA ILE A 101 -1.47 -0.90 -7.30
C ILE A 101 -0.81 -1.26 -5.97
N ILE A 102 0.51 -1.48 -5.96
CA ILE A 102 1.24 -1.76 -4.71
C ILE A 102 1.23 -0.53 -3.80
N PHE A 103 1.46 0.66 -4.35
CA PHE A 103 1.34 1.92 -3.61
C PHE A 103 -0.04 2.09 -2.96
N MET A 104 -1.12 1.95 -3.75
CA MET A 104 -2.49 2.03 -3.29
C MET A 104 -2.78 0.99 -2.19
N SER A 105 -2.29 -0.24 -2.35
CA SER A 105 -2.47 -1.31 -1.38
C SER A 105 -1.79 -0.98 -0.04
N PHE A 106 -0.58 -0.44 -0.06
CA PHE A 106 0.11 -0.03 1.17
C PHE A 106 -0.53 1.19 1.83
N ILE A 107 -1.13 2.11 1.07
CA ILE A 107 -1.96 3.17 1.65
C ILE A 107 -3.16 2.57 2.40
N VAL A 108 -3.86 1.59 1.83
CA VAL A 108 -4.99 0.93 2.48
C VAL A 108 -4.54 0.26 3.80
N PHE A 109 -3.40 -0.45 3.80
CA PHE A 109 -2.85 -1.06 5.01
C PHE A 109 -2.47 -0.01 6.05
N SER A 110 -1.79 1.05 5.63
CA SER A 110 -1.41 2.16 6.51
C SER A 110 -2.64 2.81 7.15
N LEU A 111 -3.66 3.17 6.37
CA LEU A 111 -4.90 3.76 6.89
C LEU A 111 -5.63 2.82 7.85
N PHE A 112 -5.66 1.51 7.56
CA PHE A 112 -6.27 0.53 8.45
C PHE A 112 -5.62 0.50 9.84
N PHE A 113 -4.30 0.49 9.91
CA PHE A 113 -3.58 0.52 11.17
C PHE A 113 -3.61 1.92 11.81
N GLY A 114 -3.58 2.99 11.01
CA GLY A 114 -3.77 4.36 11.47
C GLY A 114 -5.11 4.55 12.20
N LEU A 115 -6.22 4.07 11.63
CA LEU A 115 -7.52 4.09 12.30
C LEU A 115 -7.59 3.22 13.55
N LYS A 116 -6.80 2.14 13.63
CA LYS A 116 -6.66 1.34 14.87
C LYS A 116 -5.91 2.08 15.96
N ILE A 117 -4.92 2.89 15.63
CA ILE A 117 -4.19 3.73 16.59
C ILE A 117 -5.15 4.73 17.22
N LEU A 118 -6.01 5.40 16.43
CA LEU A 118 -7.01 6.33 16.94
C LEU A 118 -7.97 5.69 17.95
N LYS A 119 -8.30 4.39 17.78
CA LYS A 119 -9.18 3.66 18.71
C LYS A 119 -8.44 3.11 19.93
N SER A 120 -7.21 2.66 19.76
CA SER A 120 -6.42 2.05 20.83
C SER A 120 -4.93 2.19 20.52
N PHE A 121 -4.21 2.86 21.43
CA PHE A 121 -2.78 3.14 21.32
C PHE A 121 -1.95 1.89 21.65
N LYS A 122 -1.94 0.89 20.71
CA LYS A 122 -1.16 -0.34 20.87
C LYS A 122 0.11 -0.25 20.04
N ILE A 123 1.25 -0.56 20.64
CA ILE A 123 2.56 -0.51 19.99
C ILE A 123 2.60 -1.31 18.69
N LYS A 124 1.92 -2.46 18.62
CA LYS A 124 1.80 -3.27 17.40
C LYS A 124 1.18 -2.47 16.24
N ASN A 125 0.12 -1.70 16.51
CA ASN A 125 -0.55 -0.92 15.46
C ASN A 125 0.35 0.24 14.99
N ILE A 126 1.13 0.83 15.90
CA ILE A 126 2.09 1.90 15.57
C ILE A 126 3.20 1.35 14.67
N ILE A 127 3.77 0.21 15.02
CA ILE A 127 4.83 -0.43 14.20
C ILE A 127 4.29 -0.78 12.81
N LEU A 128 3.11 -1.39 12.71
CA LEU A 128 2.52 -1.77 11.43
C LEU A 128 2.12 -0.54 10.59
N PHE A 129 1.60 0.52 11.23
CA PHE A 129 1.34 1.78 10.55
C PHE A 129 2.63 2.39 9.99
N ALA A 130 3.69 2.48 10.81
CA ALA A 130 4.97 3.03 10.39
C ALA A 130 5.58 2.20 9.24
N LEU A 131 5.52 0.87 9.33
CA LEU A 131 6.01 -0.03 8.29
C LEU A 131 5.29 0.21 6.95
N PHE A 132 3.94 0.14 6.94
CA PHE A 132 3.19 0.30 5.69
C PHE A 132 3.25 1.72 5.14
N SER A 133 3.34 2.75 5.99
CA SER A 133 3.56 4.12 5.54
C SER A 133 4.95 4.30 4.92
N ALA A 134 5.99 3.71 5.52
CA ALA A 134 7.34 3.73 4.97
C ALA A 134 7.40 3.01 3.62
N LEU A 135 6.75 1.84 3.50
CA LEU A 135 6.65 1.10 2.24
C LEU A 135 5.91 1.89 1.16
N ALA A 136 4.77 2.53 1.50
CA ALA A 136 4.07 3.40 0.57
C ALA A 136 4.95 4.57 0.12
N THR A 137 5.65 5.23 1.06
CA THR A 137 6.55 6.35 0.76
C THR A 137 7.76 5.92 -0.08
N SER A 138 8.25 4.69 0.12
CA SER A 138 9.36 4.15 -0.67
C SER A 138 8.98 3.90 -2.14
N ILE A 139 7.71 3.67 -2.44
CA ILE A 139 7.23 3.50 -3.81
C ILE A 139 6.94 4.86 -4.46
N ARG A 140 6.25 5.74 -3.72
CA ARG A 140 5.97 7.12 -4.13
C ARG A 140 6.05 8.06 -2.94
N SER A 141 6.73 9.19 -3.11
CA SER A 141 6.87 10.24 -2.08
C SER A 141 5.51 10.70 -1.51
N MET A 142 4.44 10.59 -2.28
CA MET A 142 3.07 10.87 -1.82
C MET A 142 2.60 9.98 -0.65
N GLY A 143 3.26 8.88 -0.35
CA GLY A 143 2.98 8.06 0.83
C GLY A 143 3.08 8.84 2.15
N VAL A 144 3.89 9.90 2.21
CA VAL A 144 3.99 10.80 3.37
C VAL A 144 2.64 11.41 3.77
N PHE A 145 1.74 11.64 2.82
CA PHE A 145 0.42 12.20 3.14
C PHE A 145 -0.41 11.29 4.06
N THR A 146 -0.23 9.99 4.04
CA THR A 146 -0.92 9.09 4.99
C THR A 146 -0.45 9.31 6.41
N ILE A 147 0.83 9.60 6.62
CA ILE A 147 1.41 9.91 7.93
C ILE A 147 0.84 11.24 8.43
N LEU A 148 0.90 12.28 7.59
CA LEU A 148 0.37 13.61 7.93
C LEU A 148 -1.13 13.56 8.27
N LEU A 149 -1.90 12.78 7.51
CA LEU A 149 -3.33 12.61 7.73
C LEU A 149 -3.61 11.94 9.09
N VAL A 150 -2.94 10.85 9.43
CA VAL A 150 -3.16 10.16 10.72
C VAL A 150 -2.68 11.02 11.88
N LEU A 151 -1.54 11.71 11.75
CA LEU A 151 -1.06 12.64 12.77
C LEU A 151 -2.03 13.80 13.01
N SER A 152 -2.61 14.39 11.96
CA SER A 152 -3.59 15.45 12.09
C SER A 152 -4.84 14.99 12.87
N PHE A 153 -5.34 13.78 12.58
CA PHE A 153 -6.45 13.20 13.35
C PHE A 153 -6.10 12.97 14.83
N LEU A 154 -4.89 12.47 15.12
CA LEU A 154 -4.43 12.31 16.52
C LEU A 154 -4.37 13.64 17.27
N ILE A 155 -3.90 14.70 16.62
CA ILE A 155 -3.84 16.05 17.22
C ILE A 155 -5.27 16.56 17.49
N ILE A 156 -6.18 16.44 16.52
CA ILE A 156 -7.57 16.89 16.68
C ILE A 156 -8.24 16.15 17.84
N GLU A 157 -8.09 14.82 17.90
CA GLU A 157 -8.69 14.01 18.98
C GLU A 157 -8.16 14.41 20.35
N ASN A 158 -6.85 14.63 20.48
CA ASN A 158 -6.25 15.12 21.73
C ASN A 158 -6.78 16.51 22.15
N LEU A 159 -6.96 17.41 21.18
CA LEU A 159 -7.52 18.75 21.46
C LEU A 159 -8.98 18.67 21.92
N GLU A 160 -9.78 17.81 21.30
CA GLU A 160 -11.17 17.60 21.71
C GLU A 160 -11.28 17.00 23.11
N GLN A 161 -10.44 16.03 23.44
CA GLN A 161 -10.41 15.43 24.78
C GLN A 161 -10.05 16.48 25.84
N LYS A 162 -9.05 17.32 25.61
CA LYS A 162 -8.70 18.43 26.50
C LYS A 162 -9.86 19.40 26.68
N LYS A 163 -10.57 19.80 25.63
CA LYS A 163 -11.74 20.68 25.72
C LYS A 163 -12.87 20.07 26.55
N LYS A 164 -13.13 18.75 26.43
CA LYS A 164 -14.15 18.05 27.21
C LYS A 164 -13.79 18.02 28.71
N LEU A 165 -12.51 17.81 29.03
CA LEU A 165 -12.04 17.82 30.42
C LEU A 165 -12.19 19.21 31.07
N VAL A 166 -11.84 20.29 30.37
CA VAL A 166 -12.01 21.67 30.84
C VAL A 166 -13.48 21.99 31.10
N LYS A 167 -14.39 21.61 30.18
CA LYS A 167 -15.85 21.84 30.37
C LYS A 167 -16.46 21.03 31.51
N LYS A 168 -15.86 19.93 31.92
CA LYS A 168 -16.36 19.09 33.04
C LYS A 168 -15.94 19.64 34.40
N ASN A 169 -14.91 20.48 34.46
CA ASN A 169 -14.34 21.05 35.68
C ASN A 169 -14.83 22.49 35.93
N ILE A 170 -15.70 23.04 35.08
CA ILE A 170 -16.45 24.28 35.23
C ILE A 170 -17.92 23.94 35.54
#